data_2c946323e4fcfa0c365531dfcd97c50e
#
_entry.id   2c946323e4fcfa0c365531dfcd97c50e
#
_cell.length_a   1.000
_cell.length_b   1.000
_cell.length_c   1.000
_cell.angle_alpha   90.00
_cell.angle_beta   90.00
_cell.angle_gamma   90.00
#
_symmetry.space_group_name_H-M   'P 1'
#
loop_
_entity.id
_entity.type
_entity.pdbx_description
1 polymer ?
#
loop_
_entity_poly.entity_id
_entity_poly.type
_entity_poly.pdbx_seq_one_letter_code
_entity_poly.pdbx_strand_id
1 'polypeptide(L)'
;MMCLVSRSGRELQRYDMGRRLVVGCIPYRYKNENGELEVLVISSQKGHAMMFPKGGWELDESVEEAASRECFEEAGVVGIVECELGKWMFKSKSQGIYHEGYMFPMLVAEQLELWPEKNLRQRVWMKIEEAREVCQSWWMKEALDVFVERINPPTFIEQDFLNASVDIS
;
A
#
# COMPACT_ATOMS: atom_id res chain seq x y z
N MET A 1 -21.90 10.04 -8.88
CA MET A 1 -22.29 9.55 -7.54
C MET A 1 -21.34 8.43 -7.13
N MET A 2 -20.61 8.63 -6.04
CA MET A 2 -19.71 7.58 -5.54
C MET A 2 -20.53 6.46 -4.89
N CYS A 3 -20.24 5.22 -5.28
CA CYS A 3 -20.86 4.06 -4.67
C CYS A 3 -20.21 3.80 -3.30
N LEU A 4 -21.00 3.82 -2.22
CA LEU A 4 -20.53 3.58 -0.86
C LEU A 4 -20.55 2.10 -0.48
N VAL A 5 -20.42 1.22 -1.46
CA VAL A 5 -20.42 -0.23 -1.25
C VAL A 5 -19.15 -0.81 -1.88
N SER A 6 -18.44 -1.63 -1.13
CA SER A 6 -17.30 -2.38 -1.65
C SER A 6 -17.76 -3.44 -2.63
N ARG A 7 -16.93 -3.74 -3.62
CA ARG A 7 -17.17 -4.88 -4.49
C ARG A 7 -17.07 -6.17 -3.69
N SER A 8 -17.92 -7.13 -4.01
CA SER A 8 -17.96 -8.43 -3.36
C SER A 8 -17.91 -9.56 -4.38
N GLY A 9 -17.51 -10.74 -3.92
CA GLY A 9 -17.37 -11.92 -4.77
C GLY A 9 -16.05 -11.96 -5.52
N ARG A 10 -15.84 -13.03 -6.27
CA ARG A 10 -14.59 -13.27 -7.00
C ARG A 10 -14.79 -13.58 -8.48
N GLU A 11 -15.95 -13.23 -9.02
CA GLU A 11 -16.28 -13.52 -10.42
C GLU A 11 -15.30 -12.84 -11.41
N LEU A 12 -14.84 -11.63 -11.07
CA LEU A 12 -13.91 -10.87 -11.89
C LEU A 12 -12.46 -10.97 -11.38
N GLN A 13 -12.20 -11.74 -10.34
CA GLN A 13 -10.88 -11.88 -9.75
C GLN A 13 -9.86 -12.40 -10.75
N ARG A 14 -8.73 -11.72 -10.86
CA ARG A 14 -7.64 -12.07 -11.76
C ARG A 14 -6.68 -13.05 -11.09
N TYR A 15 -6.25 -14.05 -11.86
CA TYR A 15 -5.28 -15.06 -11.44
C TYR A 15 -4.16 -15.17 -12.47
N ASP A 16 -2.97 -15.53 -12.00
CA ASP A 16 -1.85 -15.85 -12.86
C ASP A 16 -1.17 -17.12 -12.33
N MET A 17 -1.13 -18.17 -13.16
CA MET A 17 -0.57 -19.48 -12.80
C MET A 17 -1.12 -20.01 -11.47
N GLY A 18 -2.42 -19.85 -11.26
CA GLY A 18 -3.10 -20.29 -10.04
C GLY A 18 -2.93 -19.36 -8.84
N ARG A 19 -2.15 -18.29 -8.95
CA ARG A 19 -1.98 -17.31 -7.89
C ARG A 19 -2.99 -16.20 -8.03
N ARG A 20 -3.63 -15.84 -6.91
CA ARG A 20 -4.54 -14.71 -6.88
C ARG A 20 -3.72 -13.42 -6.93
N LEU A 21 -4.09 -12.53 -7.85
CA LEU A 21 -3.42 -11.24 -7.99
C LEU A 21 -4.08 -10.21 -7.05
N VAL A 22 -3.28 -9.58 -6.22
CA VAL A 22 -3.71 -8.63 -5.20
C VAL A 22 -3.00 -7.31 -5.44
N VAL A 23 -3.72 -6.20 -5.24
CA VAL A 23 -3.15 -4.86 -5.39
C VAL A 23 -3.41 -4.09 -4.11
N GLY A 24 -2.38 -3.39 -3.65
CA GLY A 24 -2.50 -2.52 -2.49
C GLY A 24 -1.82 -1.19 -2.72
N CYS A 25 -2.04 -0.28 -1.80
CA CYS A 25 -1.39 1.01 -1.87
C CYS A 25 -0.94 1.48 -0.49
N ILE A 26 0.07 2.34 -0.50
CA ILE A 26 0.55 3.07 0.66
C ILE A 26 0.07 4.51 0.52
N PRO A 27 -1.06 4.87 1.15
CA PRO A 27 -1.53 6.25 1.11
C PRO A 27 -0.61 7.10 1.98
N TYR A 28 -0.17 8.24 1.46
CA TYR A 28 0.72 9.12 2.21
C TYR A 28 0.34 10.58 2.03
N ARG A 29 0.80 11.40 2.97
CA ARG A 29 0.65 12.85 2.94
C ARG A 29 1.83 13.50 3.66
N TYR A 30 2.04 14.77 3.38
CA TYR A 30 2.96 15.59 4.16
C TYR A 30 2.14 16.30 5.24
N LYS A 31 2.50 16.08 6.49
CA LYS A 31 1.75 16.58 7.65
C LYS A 31 1.80 18.09 7.78
N ASN A 32 2.93 18.69 7.42
CA ASN A 32 3.19 20.11 7.57
C ASN A 32 4.16 20.61 6.51
N GLU A 33 4.44 21.94 6.54
CA GLU A 33 5.36 22.59 5.61
C GLU A 33 6.81 22.10 5.74
N ASN A 34 7.16 21.47 6.87
CA ASN A 34 8.49 20.92 7.10
C ASN A 34 8.74 19.59 6.38
N GLY A 35 7.75 19.07 5.64
CA GLY A 35 7.91 17.86 4.87
C GLY A 35 7.85 16.58 5.69
N GLU A 36 7.31 16.63 6.91
CA GLU A 36 7.11 15.42 7.71
C GLU A 36 6.07 14.51 7.05
N LEU A 37 6.48 13.28 6.79
CA LEU A 37 5.69 12.32 6.04
C LEU A 37 4.87 11.43 6.97
N GLU A 38 3.59 11.28 6.62
CA GLU A 38 2.70 10.32 7.28
C GLU A 38 2.12 9.36 6.26
N VAL A 39 1.89 8.14 6.70
CA VAL A 39 1.23 7.10 5.93
C VAL A 39 -0.06 6.67 6.64
N LEU A 40 -1.03 6.20 5.86
CA LEU A 40 -2.32 5.77 6.38
C LEU A 40 -2.36 4.26 6.47
N VAL A 41 -2.57 3.76 7.68
CA VAL A 41 -2.82 2.33 7.92
C VAL A 41 -4.27 2.13 8.34
N ILE A 42 -4.78 0.93 8.07
CA ILE A 42 -6.12 0.54 8.43
C ILE A 42 -6.09 -0.71 9.30
N SER A 43 -7.13 -0.90 10.11
CA SER A 43 -7.30 -2.15 10.83
C SER A 43 -7.86 -3.22 9.92
N SER A 44 -7.59 -4.48 10.22
CA SER A 44 -8.31 -5.59 9.60
C SER A 44 -9.79 -5.51 10.00
N GLN A 45 -10.67 -6.20 9.25
CA GLN A 45 -12.10 -6.20 9.58
C GLN A 45 -12.37 -6.76 10.98
N LYS A 46 -11.51 -7.64 11.47
CA LYS A 46 -11.60 -8.18 12.83
C LYS A 46 -10.97 -7.26 13.89
N GLY A 47 -10.36 -6.16 13.47
CA GLY A 47 -9.83 -5.14 14.36
C GLY A 47 -8.50 -5.47 15.06
N HIS A 48 -7.85 -6.60 14.73
CA HIS A 48 -6.67 -7.08 15.45
C HIS A 48 -5.34 -6.83 14.76
N ALA A 49 -5.34 -6.55 13.46
CA ALA A 49 -4.12 -6.32 12.69
C ALA A 49 -4.18 -4.97 11.99
N MET A 50 -3.02 -4.34 11.85
CA MET A 50 -2.88 -3.10 11.07
C MET A 50 -2.19 -3.43 9.76
N MET A 51 -2.62 -2.76 8.68
CA MET A 51 -2.14 -3.04 7.33
C MET A 51 -2.36 -1.84 6.41
N PHE A 52 -1.78 -1.89 5.24
CA PHE A 52 -2.14 -0.98 4.16
C PHE A 52 -3.35 -1.53 3.40
N PRO A 53 -4.16 -0.67 2.78
CA PRO A 53 -5.29 -1.12 1.97
C PRO A 53 -4.84 -2.05 0.84
N LYS A 54 -5.55 -3.15 0.64
CA LYS A 54 -5.28 -4.09 -0.43
C LYS A 54 -6.49 -4.97 -0.73
N GLY A 55 -6.58 -5.45 -1.95
CA GLY A 55 -7.59 -6.43 -2.33
C GLY A 55 -7.32 -6.99 -3.71
N GLY A 56 -8.26 -7.77 -4.21
CA GLY A 56 -8.11 -8.44 -5.50
C GLY A 56 -8.09 -7.49 -6.68
N TRP A 57 -7.21 -7.76 -7.62
CA TRP A 57 -7.18 -7.09 -8.91
C TRP A 57 -8.19 -7.77 -9.82
N GLU A 58 -9.17 -7.02 -10.30
CA GLU A 58 -10.25 -7.58 -11.10
C GLU A 58 -10.02 -7.38 -12.60
N LEU A 59 -10.71 -8.22 -13.42
CA LEU A 59 -10.49 -8.28 -14.87
C LEU A 59 -10.93 -7.01 -15.61
N ASP A 60 -11.85 -6.25 -15.03
CA ASP A 60 -12.42 -5.05 -15.67
C ASP A 60 -11.70 -3.75 -15.32
N GLU A 61 -10.53 -3.83 -14.71
CA GLU A 61 -9.80 -2.65 -14.27
C GLU A 61 -8.29 -2.77 -14.56
N SER A 62 -7.62 -1.63 -14.70
CA SER A 62 -6.16 -1.59 -14.72
C SER A 62 -5.64 -1.82 -13.30
N VAL A 63 -4.34 -2.07 -13.16
CA VAL A 63 -3.73 -2.28 -11.84
C VAL A 63 -3.79 -0.99 -11.00
N GLU A 64 -3.63 0.17 -11.64
CA GLU A 64 -3.72 1.46 -10.97
C GLU A 64 -5.15 1.77 -10.53
N GLU A 65 -6.13 1.42 -11.35
CA GLU A 65 -7.55 1.54 -10.97
C GLU A 65 -7.89 0.64 -9.79
N ALA A 66 -7.33 -0.56 -9.75
CA ALA A 66 -7.50 -1.48 -8.63
C ALA A 66 -6.91 -0.89 -7.34
N ALA A 67 -5.71 -0.33 -7.40
CA ALA A 67 -5.08 0.33 -6.25
C ALA A 67 -5.94 1.48 -5.73
N SER A 68 -6.43 2.31 -6.64
CA SER A 68 -7.29 3.46 -6.30
C SER A 68 -8.61 2.99 -5.67
N ARG A 69 -9.22 1.96 -6.22
CA ARG A 69 -10.47 1.41 -5.70
C ARG A 69 -10.31 0.84 -4.30
N GLU A 70 -9.25 0.07 -4.06
CA GLU A 70 -9.00 -0.51 -2.73
C GLU A 70 -8.75 0.57 -1.68
N CYS A 71 -8.00 1.62 -2.02
CA CYS A 71 -7.78 2.75 -1.13
C CYS A 71 -9.10 3.46 -0.79
N PHE A 72 -9.96 3.63 -1.78
CA PHE A 72 -11.28 4.24 -1.57
C PHE A 72 -12.18 3.35 -0.70
N GLU A 73 -12.29 2.06 -1.05
CA GLU A 73 -13.19 1.15 -0.34
C GLU A 73 -12.78 0.94 1.11
N GLU A 74 -11.50 0.67 1.35
CA GLU A 74 -11.01 0.30 2.68
C GLU A 74 -10.60 1.49 3.56
N ALA A 75 -10.00 2.52 2.97
CA ALA A 75 -9.42 3.63 3.72
C ALA A 75 -10.11 4.97 3.51
N GLY A 76 -11.02 5.07 2.54
CA GLY A 76 -11.75 6.31 2.30
C GLY A 76 -10.88 7.47 1.85
N VAL A 77 -9.87 7.20 1.05
CA VAL A 77 -9.00 8.24 0.49
C VAL A 77 -8.96 8.13 -1.03
N VAL A 78 -8.81 9.29 -1.66
CA VAL A 78 -8.62 9.43 -3.10
C VAL A 78 -7.39 10.30 -3.34
N GLY A 79 -6.69 10.05 -4.43
CA GLY A 79 -5.48 10.78 -4.74
C GLY A 79 -4.82 10.29 -6.01
N ILE A 80 -3.52 10.52 -6.11
CA ILE A 80 -2.72 10.17 -7.28
C ILE A 80 -1.96 8.90 -6.98
N VAL A 81 -2.24 7.83 -7.73
CA VAL A 81 -1.49 6.58 -7.68
C VAL A 81 -0.19 6.79 -8.46
N GLU A 82 0.93 6.53 -7.79
CA GLU A 82 2.26 6.74 -8.39
C GLU A 82 2.86 5.42 -8.86
N CYS A 83 4.10 5.45 -9.36
CA CYS A 83 4.72 4.26 -9.96
C CYS A 83 4.83 3.10 -8.98
N GLU A 84 4.61 1.89 -9.49
CA GLU A 84 4.66 0.65 -8.73
C GLU A 84 5.93 0.52 -7.90
N LEU A 85 5.78 0.12 -6.65
CA LEU A 85 6.89 -0.12 -5.73
C LEU A 85 7.54 -1.50 -5.96
N GLY A 86 6.76 -2.45 -6.41
CA GLY A 86 7.24 -3.79 -6.66
C GLY A 86 6.15 -4.83 -6.60
N LYS A 87 6.57 -6.07 -6.69
CA LYS A 87 5.71 -7.23 -6.70
C LYS A 87 6.27 -8.28 -5.73
N TRP A 88 5.40 -8.85 -4.90
CA TRP A 88 5.78 -9.82 -3.88
C TRP A 88 4.89 -11.05 -3.96
N MET A 89 5.51 -12.22 -3.82
CA MET A 89 4.75 -13.45 -3.60
C MET A 89 4.65 -13.74 -2.12
N PHE A 90 3.45 -13.99 -1.65
CA PHE A 90 3.22 -14.31 -0.26
C PHE A 90 2.15 -15.39 -0.11
N LYS A 91 2.22 -16.13 0.98
CA LYS A 91 1.29 -17.21 1.25
C LYS A 91 0.11 -16.67 2.06
N SER A 92 -1.11 -16.98 1.64
CA SER A 92 -2.31 -16.61 2.36
C SER A 92 -2.36 -17.38 3.69
N LYS A 93 -2.69 -16.67 4.79
CA LYS A 93 -2.77 -17.27 6.12
C LYS A 93 -3.92 -18.28 6.24
N SER A 94 -5.04 -18.02 5.55
CA SER A 94 -6.26 -18.80 5.69
C SER A 94 -6.31 -20.05 4.81
N GLN A 95 -5.70 -20.03 3.64
CA GLN A 95 -5.85 -21.06 2.62
C GLN A 95 -4.54 -21.75 2.23
N GLY A 96 -3.41 -21.25 2.68
CA GLY A 96 -2.11 -21.80 2.31
C GLY A 96 -1.76 -21.63 0.82
N ILE A 97 -2.48 -20.79 0.10
CA ILE A 97 -2.30 -20.55 -1.32
C ILE A 97 -1.38 -19.35 -1.52
N TYR A 98 -0.53 -19.38 -2.55
CA TYR A 98 0.29 -18.23 -2.90
C TYR A 98 -0.53 -17.17 -3.61
N HIS A 99 -0.29 -15.93 -3.19
CA HIS A 99 -0.81 -14.72 -3.82
C HIS A 99 0.35 -13.93 -4.38
N GLU A 100 0.06 -13.07 -5.33
CA GLU A 100 1.03 -12.15 -5.90
C GLU A 100 0.50 -10.73 -5.68
N GLY A 101 1.25 -9.92 -4.91
CA GLY A 101 0.82 -8.59 -4.52
C GLY A 101 1.63 -7.50 -5.18
N TYR A 102 0.93 -6.50 -5.71
CA TYR A 102 1.49 -5.30 -6.31
C TYR A 102 1.21 -4.14 -5.38
N MET A 103 2.22 -3.32 -5.08
CA MET A 103 2.06 -2.17 -4.18
C MET A 103 2.40 -0.87 -4.88
N PHE A 104 1.58 0.15 -4.61
CA PHE A 104 1.70 1.49 -5.19
C PHE A 104 1.68 2.54 -4.10
N PRO A 105 2.47 3.62 -4.21
CA PRO A 105 2.25 4.78 -3.37
C PRO A 105 1.03 5.55 -3.88
N MET A 106 0.29 6.17 -2.98
CA MET A 106 -0.78 7.10 -3.35
C MET A 106 -0.58 8.41 -2.60
N LEU A 107 -0.36 9.49 -3.33
CA LEU A 107 -0.38 10.83 -2.75
C LEU A 107 -1.83 11.23 -2.52
N VAL A 108 -2.25 11.31 -1.27
CA VAL A 108 -3.65 11.57 -0.92
C VAL A 108 -4.00 13.02 -1.20
N ALA A 109 -5.07 13.22 -1.98
CA ALA A 109 -5.63 14.53 -2.28
C ALA A 109 -6.82 14.85 -1.38
N GLU A 110 -7.62 13.84 -1.05
CA GLU A 110 -8.84 14.02 -0.26
C GLU A 110 -9.08 12.84 0.66
N GLN A 111 -9.43 13.13 1.89
CA GLN A 111 -9.85 12.16 2.88
C GLN A 111 -11.36 12.29 3.07
N LEU A 112 -12.08 11.21 2.83
CA LEU A 112 -13.54 11.21 2.89
C LEU A 112 -14.01 10.91 4.32
N GLU A 113 -15.14 11.51 4.71
CA GLU A 113 -15.75 11.21 6.00
C GLU A 113 -16.62 9.95 5.94
N LEU A 114 -17.16 9.64 4.76
CA LEU A 114 -17.97 8.44 4.51
C LEU A 114 -17.33 7.64 3.40
N TRP A 115 -17.09 6.36 3.65
CA TRP A 115 -16.55 5.44 2.66
C TRP A 115 -17.12 4.04 2.89
N PRO A 116 -16.99 3.10 1.90
CA PRO A 116 -17.65 1.80 1.98
C PRO A 116 -17.40 1.01 3.26
N GLU A 117 -16.14 0.89 3.70
CA GLU A 117 -15.81 0.06 4.86
C GLU A 117 -15.58 0.86 6.15
N LYS A 118 -16.15 2.07 6.23
CA LYS A 118 -16.02 2.93 7.41
C LYS A 118 -16.38 2.23 8.73
N ASN A 119 -17.42 1.42 8.71
CA ASN A 119 -17.91 0.74 9.93
C ASN A 119 -17.17 -0.57 10.20
N LEU A 120 -16.30 -1.01 9.29
CA LEU A 120 -15.56 -2.27 9.39
C LEU A 120 -14.11 -2.08 9.78
N ARG A 121 -13.57 -0.87 9.57
CA ARG A 121 -12.15 -0.60 9.74
C ARG A 121 -11.93 0.75 10.39
N GLN A 122 -10.89 0.83 11.20
CA GLN A 122 -10.34 2.11 11.65
C GLN A 122 -9.22 2.50 10.70
N ARG A 123 -8.99 3.79 10.54
CA ARG A 123 -7.86 4.33 9.77
C ARG A 123 -7.07 5.30 10.65
N VAL A 124 -5.75 5.21 10.58
CA VAL A 124 -4.86 6.02 11.41
C VAL A 124 -3.70 6.51 10.57
N TRP A 125 -3.50 7.84 10.58
CA TRP A 125 -2.28 8.43 10.05
C TRP A 125 -1.18 8.29 11.07
N MET A 126 -0.01 7.85 10.64
CA MET A 126 1.13 7.69 11.53
C MET A 126 2.45 7.89 10.80
N LYS A 127 3.50 8.08 11.56
CA LYS A 127 4.85 8.17 11.02
C LYS A 127 5.25 6.83 10.40
N ILE A 128 6.20 6.87 9.49
CA ILE A 128 6.67 5.66 8.78
C ILE A 128 7.19 4.61 9.76
N GLU A 129 7.96 5.03 10.77
CA GLU A 129 8.53 4.10 11.76
C GLU A 129 7.42 3.38 12.54
N GLU A 130 6.39 4.12 12.94
CA GLU A 130 5.24 3.54 13.64
C GLU A 130 4.47 2.57 12.75
N ALA A 131 4.24 2.97 11.50
CA ALA A 131 3.53 2.12 10.53
C ALA A 131 4.28 0.82 10.29
N ARG A 132 5.60 0.88 10.15
CA ARG A 132 6.43 -0.29 9.96
C ARG A 132 6.35 -1.25 11.15
N GLU A 133 6.27 -0.69 12.36
CA GLU A 133 6.19 -1.47 13.59
C GLU A 133 4.84 -2.18 13.75
N VAL A 134 3.74 -1.49 13.47
CA VAL A 134 2.40 -2.05 13.65
C VAL A 134 1.92 -2.93 12.51
N CYS A 135 2.48 -2.75 11.31
CA CYS A 135 2.13 -3.57 10.15
C CYS A 135 2.68 -4.99 10.33
N GLN A 136 1.80 -5.98 10.31
CA GLN A 136 2.18 -7.37 10.55
C GLN A 136 2.61 -8.11 9.28
N SER A 137 2.31 -7.55 8.11
CA SER A 137 2.60 -8.18 6.83
C SER A 137 4.05 -7.91 6.41
N TRP A 138 4.86 -8.97 6.27
CA TRP A 138 6.27 -8.84 5.90
C TRP A 138 6.46 -8.16 4.54
N TRP A 139 5.61 -8.50 3.57
CA TRP A 139 5.75 -7.96 2.22
C TRP A 139 5.32 -6.49 2.14
N MET A 140 4.37 -6.08 2.97
CA MET A 140 3.99 -4.67 3.08
C MET A 140 5.08 -3.84 3.75
N LYS A 141 5.80 -4.42 4.73
CA LYS A 141 6.97 -3.76 5.34
C LYS A 141 8.07 -3.54 4.30
N GLU A 142 8.33 -4.53 3.45
CA GLU A 142 9.29 -4.36 2.36
C GLU A 142 8.85 -3.30 1.36
N ALA A 143 7.57 -3.26 1.02
CA ALA A 143 7.03 -2.23 0.14
C ALA A 143 7.20 -0.83 0.76
N LEU A 144 6.98 -0.71 2.06
CA LEU A 144 7.19 0.54 2.79
C LEU A 144 8.66 0.96 2.75
N ASP A 145 9.58 0.01 2.90
CA ASP A 145 11.02 0.28 2.81
C ASP A 145 11.41 0.80 1.42
N VAL A 146 10.86 0.21 0.36
CA VAL A 146 11.07 0.68 -1.01
C VAL A 146 10.52 2.09 -1.20
N PHE A 147 9.36 2.36 -0.64
CA PHE A 147 8.73 3.67 -0.69
C PHE A 147 9.62 4.74 -0.03
N VAL A 148 10.16 4.44 1.15
CA VAL A 148 11.05 5.35 1.88
C VAL A 148 12.32 5.64 1.08
N GLU A 149 12.92 4.63 0.48
CA GLU A 149 14.11 4.80 -0.38
C GLU A 149 13.81 5.69 -1.59
N ARG A 150 12.63 5.55 -2.18
CA ARG A 150 12.22 6.35 -3.33
C ARG A 150 12.06 7.82 -2.97
N ILE A 151 11.50 8.12 -1.78
CA ILE A 151 11.26 9.49 -1.32
C ILE A 151 12.55 10.14 -0.81
N ASN A 152 13.39 9.36 -0.12
CA ASN A 152 14.67 9.80 0.41
C ASN A 152 15.80 9.02 -0.26
N PRO A 153 16.09 9.27 -1.55
CA PRO A 153 17.21 8.61 -2.18
C PRO A 153 18.52 9.04 -1.53
N PRO A 154 19.57 8.17 -1.51
CA PRO A 154 20.87 8.54 -1.01
C PRO A 154 21.36 9.81 -1.70
N THR A 155 21.93 10.75 -0.92
CA THR A 155 22.46 11.97 -1.50
C THR A 155 23.64 11.65 -2.40
N PHE A 156 23.89 12.50 -3.41
CA PHE A 156 25.01 12.32 -4.34
C PHE A 156 26.35 12.17 -3.62
N ILE A 157 26.54 12.86 -2.50
CA ILE A 157 27.74 12.78 -1.67
C ILE A 157 27.89 11.39 -1.03
N GLU A 158 26.81 10.80 -0.56
CA GLU A 158 26.82 9.44 0.01
C GLU A 158 27.13 8.38 -1.04
N GLN A 159 26.62 8.56 -2.26
CA GLN A 159 26.95 7.66 -3.37
C GLN A 159 28.41 7.73 -3.78
N ASP A 160 29.00 8.93 -3.81
CA ASP A 160 30.41 9.10 -4.11
C ASP A 160 31.28 8.46 -3.02
N PHE A 161 30.89 8.53 -1.77
CA PHE A 161 31.59 7.85 -0.66
C PHE A 161 31.54 6.34 -0.78
N LEU A 162 30.40 5.79 -1.14
CA LEU A 162 30.25 4.34 -1.31
C LEU A 162 31.06 3.83 -2.51
N ASN A 163 31.09 4.58 -3.59
CA ASN A 163 31.90 4.24 -4.77
C ASN A 163 33.41 4.36 -4.51
N ALA A 164 33.80 5.37 -3.73
CA ALA A 164 35.21 5.55 -3.36
C ALA A 164 35.74 4.44 -2.44
N SER A 165 34.88 3.85 -1.61
CA SER A 165 35.30 2.74 -0.73
C SER A 165 35.46 1.41 -1.46
N VAL A 166 34.92 1.28 -2.66
CA VAL A 166 35.09 0.08 -3.51
C VAL A 166 36.40 0.13 -4.30
N ASP A 167 36.90 1.34 -4.60
CA ASP A 167 38.14 1.53 -5.39
C ASP A 167 39.43 1.38 -4.57
N ILE A 168 39.33 1.20 -3.26
CA ILE A 168 40.48 1.10 -2.34
C ILE A 168 40.84 -0.36 -2.01
N SER A 169 40.10 -1.31 -2.51
CA SER A 169 40.39 -2.75 -2.27
C SER A 169 41.32 -3.35 -3.33
#